data_d7198515837c3cb4b67a8453fe627623
#
_entry.id   d7198515837c3cb4b67a8453fe627623
#
_cell.length_a   1.000
_cell.length_b   1.000
_cell.length_c   1.000
_cell.angle_alpha   90.00
_cell.angle_beta   90.00
_cell.angle_gamma   90.00
#
_symmetry.space_group_name_H-M   'P 1'
#
loop_
_entity.id
_entity.type
_entity.pdbx_description
1 polymer ?
#
loop_
_entity_poly.entity_id
_entity_poly.type
_entity_poly.pdbx_seq_one_letter_code
_entity_poly.pdbx_strand_id
1 'polypeptide(L)'
;LKTPLQELKDASQMIADNELDFHVSYENKDEMGTLCKEFEMMRSDLADNNRKMWRMIDDEKALRNAIAHDIRSPLSILRGYQEMLLEFVSAESIKTEDVIDILQTGMYQIDRIEHFTENMRKMSHLEQRELQCSEIELSELTKKIEAEAAMLSKKESKLCKVERVQEQNIVKVDEELVMEVTDNLLENAVRYAQKSIALQIKKKDGFLIISVEDDGIGFVDTEEKVTEPFYHKNPQDDLKHFGLGMYISRIFCEK
;
A
#
# COMPACT_ATOMS: atom_id res chain seq x y z
N LEU A 1 48.69 -14.02 12.26
CA LEU A 1 47.45 -13.99 13.08
C LEU A 1 47.14 -12.54 13.39
N LYS A 2 46.11 -11.97 12.83
CA LYS A 2 45.63 -10.63 13.22
C LYS A 2 45.14 -10.71 14.66
N THR A 3 45.53 -9.79 15.49
CA THR A 3 45.00 -9.70 16.85
C THR A 3 43.52 -9.27 16.78
N PRO A 4 42.64 -9.75 17.69
CA PRO A 4 41.21 -9.37 17.68
C PRO A 4 40.99 -7.85 17.66
N LEU A 5 41.87 -7.12 18.32
CA LEU A 5 41.84 -5.65 18.33
C LEU A 5 42.08 -5.04 16.92
N GLN A 6 42.94 -5.67 16.10
CA GLN A 6 43.20 -5.22 14.73
C GLN A 6 42.00 -5.54 13.83
N GLU A 7 41.33 -6.68 14.02
CA GLU A 7 40.10 -7.01 13.29
C GLU A 7 38.98 -6.03 13.61
N LEU A 8 38.75 -5.68 14.87
CA LEU A 8 37.76 -4.68 15.28
C LEU A 8 38.10 -3.28 14.73
N LYS A 9 39.37 -2.92 14.67
CA LYS A 9 39.81 -1.64 14.09
C LYS A 9 39.54 -1.60 12.59
N ASP A 10 39.90 -2.67 11.85
CA ASP A 10 39.68 -2.78 10.42
C ASP A 10 38.15 -2.78 10.14
N ALA A 11 37.36 -3.50 10.92
CA ALA A 11 35.91 -3.55 10.86
C ALA A 11 35.25 -2.18 11.12
N SER A 12 35.77 -1.44 12.11
CA SER A 12 35.29 -0.08 12.39
C SER A 12 35.53 0.88 11.22
N GLN A 13 36.66 0.73 10.51
CA GLN A 13 36.96 1.52 9.33
C GLN A 13 36.01 1.17 8.18
N MET A 14 35.74 -0.13 7.95
CA MET A 14 34.78 -0.57 6.94
C MET A 14 33.37 -0.02 7.19
N ILE A 15 32.93 -0.02 8.46
CA ILE A 15 31.63 0.62 8.83
C ILE A 15 31.66 2.12 8.51
N ALA A 16 32.74 2.83 8.83
CA ALA A 16 32.87 4.26 8.54
C ALA A 16 32.82 4.55 7.03
N ASP A 17 33.32 3.63 6.20
CA ASP A 17 33.28 3.69 4.74
C ASP A 17 31.95 3.14 4.15
N ASN A 18 30.97 2.81 5.01
CA ASN A 18 29.66 2.24 4.67
C ASN A 18 29.75 0.86 3.98
N GLU A 19 30.82 0.14 4.19
CA GLU A 19 31.02 -1.23 3.74
C GLU A 19 30.56 -2.19 4.87
N LEU A 20 29.34 -2.70 4.78
CA LEU A 20 28.73 -3.53 5.83
C LEU A 20 28.76 -5.05 5.50
N ASP A 21 29.28 -5.43 4.34
CA ASP A 21 29.35 -6.82 3.87
C ASP A 21 30.65 -7.50 4.34
N PHE A 22 30.79 -7.66 5.66
CA PHE A 22 31.86 -8.39 6.29
C PHE A 22 31.36 -9.05 7.57
N HIS A 23 32.16 -9.97 8.14
CA HIS A 23 31.91 -10.61 9.43
C HIS A 23 33.12 -10.55 10.31
N VAL A 24 32.91 -10.30 11.61
CA VAL A 24 33.95 -10.42 12.64
C VAL A 24 33.95 -11.86 13.15
N SER A 25 35.03 -12.60 12.93
CA SER A 25 35.11 -14.06 13.10
C SER A 25 35.77 -14.54 14.39
N TYR A 26 35.89 -13.69 15.40
CA TYR A 26 36.52 -14.08 16.68
C TYR A 26 35.53 -14.78 17.62
N GLU A 27 35.69 -16.10 17.83
CA GLU A 27 34.72 -16.95 18.57
C GLU A 27 35.18 -17.39 19.96
N ASN A 28 36.30 -16.86 20.48
CA ASN A 28 36.76 -17.27 21.82
C ASN A 28 35.79 -16.81 22.93
N LYS A 29 35.73 -17.59 24.00
CA LYS A 29 34.88 -17.32 25.18
C LYS A 29 35.62 -16.46 26.21
N ASP A 30 36.14 -15.31 25.76
CA ASP A 30 36.81 -14.31 26.59
C ASP A 30 36.11 -12.95 26.45
N GLU A 31 36.59 -11.94 27.14
CA GLU A 31 36.05 -10.58 27.09
C GLU A 31 36.10 -10.01 25.66
N MET A 32 37.13 -10.38 24.88
CA MET A 32 37.25 -9.96 23.48
C MET A 32 36.22 -10.66 22.61
N GLY A 33 35.91 -11.92 22.85
CA GLY A 33 34.85 -12.63 22.14
C GLY A 33 33.47 -12.03 22.39
N THR A 34 33.21 -11.60 23.63
CA THR A 34 31.98 -10.89 23.96
C THR A 34 31.89 -9.57 23.21
N LEU A 35 32.98 -8.77 23.20
CA LEU A 35 33.05 -7.51 22.49
C LEU A 35 32.85 -7.68 20.97
N CYS A 36 33.50 -8.69 20.37
CA CYS A 36 33.35 -9.00 18.94
C CYS A 36 31.90 -9.39 18.58
N LYS A 37 31.23 -10.14 19.47
CA LYS A 37 29.83 -10.50 19.27
C LYS A 37 28.88 -9.30 19.34
N GLU A 38 29.07 -8.40 20.31
CA GLU A 38 28.29 -7.16 20.40
C GLU A 38 28.52 -6.24 19.20
N PHE A 39 29.77 -6.18 18.71
CA PHE A 39 30.12 -5.44 17.51
C PHE A 39 29.45 -6.02 16.24
N GLU A 40 29.42 -7.36 16.12
CA GLU A 40 28.75 -8.04 15.00
C GLU A 40 27.22 -7.82 15.03
N MET A 41 26.61 -7.84 16.23
CA MET A 41 25.19 -7.48 16.37
C MET A 41 24.94 -6.06 15.88
N MET A 42 25.74 -5.08 16.31
CA MET A 42 25.63 -3.69 15.88
C MET A 42 25.82 -3.55 14.37
N ARG A 43 26.81 -4.25 13.77
CA ARG A 43 27.02 -4.25 12.32
C ARG A 43 25.79 -4.82 11.59
N SER A 44 25.23 -5.94 12.08
CA SER A 44 24.04 -6.56 11.51
C SER A 44 22.83 -5.60 11.54
N ASP A 45 22.60 -4.97 12.68
CA ASP A 45 21.51 -4.00 12.85
C ASP A 45 21.68 -2.80 11.90
N LEU A 46 22.91 -2.30 11.74
CA LEU A 46 23.24 -1.24 10.79
C LEU A 46 22.99 -1.68 9.33
N ALA A 47 23.39 -2.90 8.97
CA ALA A 47 23.17 -3.46 7.65
C ALA A 47 21.66 -3.58 7.34
N ASP A 48 20.87 -4.07 8.30
CA ASP A 48 19.44 -4.20 8.13
C ASP A 48 18.73 -2.85 8.06
N ASN A 49 19.12 -1.88 8.89
CA ASN A 49 18.60 -0.52 8.83
C ASN A 49 18.95 0.16 7.48
N ASN A 50 20.17 -0.05 6.99
CA ASN A 50 20.59 0.49 5.70
C ASN A 50 19.78 -0.13 4.54
N ARG A 51 19.56 -1.46 4.54
CA ARG A 51 18.68 -2.13 3.56
C ARG A 51 17.25 -1.60 3.60
N LYS A 52 16.68 -1.40 4.80
CA LYS A 52 15.34 -0.82 4.95
C LYS A 52 15.30 0.59 4.38
N MET A 53 16.28 1.41 4.69
CA MET A 53 16.38 2.78 4.18
C MET A 53 16.47 2.81 2.64
N TRP A 54 17.27 1.96 2.02
CA TRP A 54 17.36 1.88 0.56
C TRP A 54 16.04 1.47 -0.07
N ARG A 55 15.33 0.48 0.51
CA ARG A 55 13.99 0.09 0.04
C ARG A 55 13.02 1.27 0.12
N MET A 56 13.00 2.00 1.23
CA MET A 56 12.14 3.19 1.36
C MET A 56 12.45 4.26 0.31
N ILE A 57 13.73 4.51 0.01
CA ILE A 57 14.15 5.46 -1.02
C ILE A 57 13.70 4.99 -2.42
N ASP A 58 13.82 3.72 -2.72
CA ASP A 58 13.42 3.17 -4.01
C ASP A 58 11.89 3.14 -4.16
N ASP A 59 11.16 2.80 -3.11
CA ASP A 59 9.69 2.90 -3.05
C ASP A 59 9.23 4.36 -3.26
N GLU A 60 9.87 5.33 -2.61
CA GLU A 60 9.57 6.76 -2.78
C GLU A 60 9.83 7.24 -4.22
N LYS A 61 10.93 6.81 -4.85
CA LYS A 61 11.22 7.13 -6.25
C LYS A 61 10.20 6.50 -7.19
N ALA A 62 9.84 5.24 -6.97
CA ALA A 62 8.82 4.54 -7.75
C ALA A 62 7.47 5.26 -7.64
N LEU A 63 7.06 5.63 -6.42
CA LEU A 63 5.87 6.40 -6.14
C LEU A 63 5.85 7.74 -6.90
N ARG A 64 6.91 8.54 -6.81
CA ARG A 64 7.01 9.83 -7.51
C ARG A 64 6.90 9.68 -9.03
N ASN A 65 7.56 8.68 -9.61
CA ASN A 65 7.52 8.45 -11.05
C ASN A 65 6.12 8.04 -11.52
N ALA A 66 5.47 7.19 -10.75
CA ALA A 66 4.13 6.73 -11.06
C ALA A 66 3.08 7.85 -10.90
N ILE A 67 3.19 8.69 -9.85
CA ILE A 67 2.37 9.90 -9.68
C ILE A 67 2.48 10.80 -10.93
N ALA A 68 3.71 11.07 -11.38
CA ALA A 68 3.93 11.90 -12.54
C ALA A 68 3.33 11.31 -13.83
N HIS A 69 3.40 10.00 -13.99
CA HIS A 69 2.82 9.28 -15.13
C HIS A 69 1.29 9.32 -15.09
N ASP A 70 0.69 9.01 -13.94
CA ASP A 70 -0.75 8.84 -13.80
C ASP A 70 -1.54 10.16 -13.79
N ILE A 71 -0.88 11.26 -13.44
CA ILE A 71 -1.42 12.60 -13.65
C ILE A 71 -1.26 13.04 -15.11
N ARG A 72 -0.11 12.75 -15.76
CA ARG A 72 0.14 13.17 -17.13
C ARG A 72 -0.83 12.56 -18.13
N SER A 73 -1.19 11.28 -17.93
CA SER A 73 -2.10 10.56 -18.82
C SER A 73 -3.47 11.25 -18.98
N PRO A 74 -4.28 11.45 -17.91
CA PRO A 74 -5.57 12.13 -18.01
C PRO A 74 -5.44 13.58 -18.48
N LEU A 75 -4.38 14.31 -18.08
CA LEU A 75 -4.14 15.67 -18.57
C LEU A 75 -3.87 15.71 -20.07
N SER A 76 -3.14 14.74 -20.62
CA SER A 76 -2.88 14.65 -22.06
C SER A 76 -4.16 14.37 -22.84
N ILE A 77 -5.04 13.51 -22.30
CA ILE A 77 -6.36 13.21 -22.88
C ILE A 77 -7.24 14.47 -22.88
N LEU A 78 -7.32 15.16 -21.73
CA LEU A 78 -8.07 16.42 -21.60
C LEU A 78 -7.60 17.46 -22.61
N ARG A 79 -6.30 17.64 -22.73
CA ARG A 79 -5.70 18.58 -23.67
C ARG A 79 -6.04 18.21 -25.11
N GLY A 80 -5.94 16.94 -25.48
CA GLY A 80 -6.29 16.47 -26.83
C GLY A 80 -7.76 16.74 -27.18
N TYR A 81 -8.66 16.50 -26.23
CA TYR A 81 -10.09 16.81 -26.44
C TYR A 81 -10.37 18.31 -26.53
N GLN A 82 -9.68 19.15 -25.77
CA GLN A 82 -9.81 20.59 -25.88
C GLN A 82 -9.28 21.12 -27.23
N GLU A 83 -8.13 20.62 -27.70
CA GLU A 83 -7.57 20.95 -28.98
C GLU A 83 -8.52 20.55 -30.12
N MET A 84 -9.10 19.34 -30.03
CA MET A 84 -10.11 18.85 -31.00
C MET A 84 -11.37 19.72 -31.03
N LEU A 85 -11.92 20.08 -29.85
CA LEU A 85 -13.07 20.96 -29.76
C LEU A 85 -12.80 22.35 -30.39
N LEU A 86 -11.63 22.94 -30.10
CA LEU A 86 -11.25 24.24 -30.66
C LEU A 86 -11.16 24.20 -32.18
N GLU A 87 -10.64 23.12 -32.76
CA GLU A 87 -10.52 22.94 -34.20
C GLU A 87 -11.88 22.72 -34.85
N PHE A 88 -12.67 21.75 -34.38
CA PHE A 88 -13.93 21.36 -35.03
C PHE A 88 -15.08 22.34 -34.80
N VAL A 89 -15.17 22.97 -33.63
CA VAL A 89 -16.16 24.01 -33.36
C VAL A 89 -15.88 25.25 -34.23
N SER A 90 -14.61 25.63 -34.38
CA SER A 90 -14.20 26.74 -35.22
C SER A 90 -14.48 26.50 -36.71
N ALA A 91 -14.46 25.24 -37.14
CA ALA A 91 -14.76 24.83 -38.51
C ALA A 91 -16.26 24.55 -38.76
N GLU A 92 -17.14 24.74 -37.77
CA GLU A 92 -18.58 24.36 -37.83
C GLU A 92 -18.81 22.91 -38.30
N SER A 93 -17.85 22.00 -38.00
CA SER A 93 -17.80 20.65 -38.57
C SER A 93 -18.15 19.55 -37.55
N ILE A 94 -18.53 19.90 -36.31
CA ILE A 94 -18.84 18.97 -35.25
C ILE A 94 -20.34 18.98 -34.90
N LYS A 95 -20.91 17.81 -34.64
CA LYS A 95 -22.27 17.67 -34.13
C LYS A 95 -22.34 17.93 -32.63
N THR A 96 -23.49 18.44 -32.18
CA THR A 96 -23.72 18.70 -30.75
C THR A 96 -23.56 17.44 -29.89
N GLU A 97 -23.92 16.25 -30.41
CA GLU A 97 -23.79 14.97 -29.75
C GLU A 97 -22.32 14.63 -29.47
N ASP A 98 -21.44 14.83 -30.46
CA ASP A 98 -20.00 14.59 -30.34
C ASP A 98 -19.35 15.57 -29.36
N VAL A 99 -19.82 16.81 -29.29
CA VAL A 99 -19.37 17.81 -28.29
C VAL A 99 -19.72 17.36 -26.89
N ILE A 100 -20.95 16.85 -26.69
CA ILE A 100 -21.40 16.36 -25.39
C ILE A 100 -20.55 15.16 -24.95
N ASP A 101 -20.28 14.21 -25.85
CA ASP A 101 -19.46 13.01 -25.55
C ASP A 101 -18.01 13.39 -25.14
N ILE A 102 -17.41 14.32 -25.87
CA ILE A 102 -16.08 14.86 -25.56
C ILE A 102 -16.07 15.54 -24.18
N LEU A 103 -17.09 16.35 -23.87
CA LEU A 103 -17.21 17.01 -22.57
C LEU A 103 -17.41 15.99 -21.43
N GLN A 104 -18.24 14.97 -21.62
CA GLN A 104 -18.45 13.91 -20.65
C GLN A 104 -17.16 13.13 -20.38
N THR A 105 -16.42 12.80 -21.43
CA THR A 105 -15.11 12.15 -21.30
C THR A 105 -14.11 13.06 -20.59
N GLY A 106 -14.14 14.36 -20.86
CA GLY A 106 -13.33 15.35 -20.16
C GLY A 106 -13.64 15.40 -18.66
N MET A 107 -14.94 15.47 -18.30
CA MET A 107 -15.38 15.43 -16.89
C MET A 107 -14.90 14.15 -16.20
N TYR A 108 -15.03 13.00 -16.85
CA TYR A 108 -14.53 11.73 -16.32
C TYR A 108 -13.01 11.77 -16.00
N GLN A 109 -12.18 12.42 -16.84
CA GLN A 109 -10.75 12.56 -16.56
C GLN A 109 -10.48 13.50 -15.37
N ILE A 110 -11.31 14.52 -15.18
CA ILE A 110 -11.23 15.43 -14.02
C ILE A 110 -11.56 14.66 -12.75
N ASP A 111 -12.68 13.94 -12.69
CA ASP A 111 -13.09 13.12 -11.55
C ASP A 111 -11.98 12.12 -11.17
N ARG A 112 -11.33 11.55 -12.18
CA ARG A 112 -10.19 10.65 -11.99
C ARG A 112 -9.01 11.33 -11.29
N ILE A 113 -8.64 12.54 -11.69
CA ILE A 113 -7.57 13.31 -11.05
C ILE A 113 -7.96 13.70 -9.62
N GLU A 114 -9.21 14.07 -9.38
CA GLU A 114 -9.72 14.39 -8.03
C GLU A 114 -9.61 13.20 -7.10
N HIS A 115 -10.08 12.02 -7.51
CA HIS A 115 -9.92 10.79 -6.74
C HIS A 115 -8.46 10.45 -6.46
N PHE A 116 -7.58 10.66 -7.43
CA PHE A 116 -6.15 10.44 -7.25
C PHE A 116 -5.56 11.36 -6.18
N THR A 117 -5.85 12.66 -6.27
CA THR A 117 -5.34 13.64 -5.31
C THR A 117 -5.87 13.40 -3.91
N GLU A 118 -7.12 12.95 -3.76
CA GLU A 118 -7.70 12.60 -2.47
C GLU A 118 -7.02 11.36 -1.85
N ASN A 119 -6.75 10.33 -2.64
CA ASN A 119 -5.99 9.16 -2.18
C ASN A 119 -4.57 9.53 -1.74
N MET A 120 -3.88 10.42 -2.48
CA MET A 120 -2.57 10.93 -2.09
C MET A 120 -2.63 11.71 -0.78
N ARG A 121 -3.65 12.55 -0.61
CA ARG A 121 -3.86 13.32 0.63
C ARG A 121 -4.07 12.40 1.83
N LYS A 122 -4.93 11.38 1.69
CA LYS A 122 -5.17 10.37 2.72
C LYS A 122 -3.88 9.64 3.09
N MET A 123 -3.13 9.17 2.11
CA MET A 123 -1.85 8.49 2.32
C MET A 123 -0.87 9.37 3.09
N SER A 124 -0.64 10.61 2.66
CA SER A 124 0.27 11.55 3.33
C SER A 124 -0.16 11.86 4.77
N HIS A 125 -1.46 12.03 5.00
CA HIS A 125 -1.99 12.27 6.35
C HIS A 125 -1.74 11.07 7.27
N LEU A 126 -1.98 9.87 6.79
CA LEU A 126 -1.84 8.65 7.58
C LEU A 126 -0.38 8.22 7.78
N GLU A 127 0.52 8.53 6.83
CA GLU A 127 1.96 8.30 7.00
C GLU A 127 2.56 9.15 8.14
N GLN A 128 2.14 10.40 8.25
CA GLN A 128 2.67 11.37 9.23
C GLN A 128 2.00 11.26 10.60
N ARG A 129 0.84 10.62 10.67
CA ARG A 129 0.07 10.50 11.89
C ARG A 129 0.71 9.48 12.84
N GLU A 130 0.83 9.85 14.12
CA GLU A 130 1.13 8.89 15.18
C GLU A 130 -0.08 7.96 15.41
N LEU A 131 0.22 6.67 15.68
CA LEU A 131 -0.82 5.67 15.95
C LEU A 131 -1.65 6.06 17.19
N GLN A 132 -2.95 6.16 17.03
CA GLN A 132 -3.89 6.42 18.12
C GLN A 132 -4.59 5.12 18.55
N CYS A 133 -3.81 4.20 19.10
CA CYS A 133 -4.34 2.93 19.56
C CYS A 133 -5.29 3.10 20.75
N SER A 134 -6.50 2.58 20.64
CA SER A 134 -7.50 2.47 21.69
C SER A 134 -7.92 1.01 21.92
N GLU A 135 -8.43 0.72 23.12
CA GLU A 135 -9.02 -0.57 23.42
C GLU A 135 -10.45 -0.61 22.89
N ILE A 136 -10.73 -1.55 22.00
CA ILE A 136 -12.03 -1.70 21.36
C ILE A 136 -12.46 -3.16 21.49
N GLU A 137 -13.75 -3.40 21.74
CA GLU A 137 -14.31 -4.74 21.67
C GLU A 137 -14.30 -5.24 20.21
N LEU A 138 -13.78 -6.42 19.98
CA LEU A 138 -13.75 -7.05 18.66
C LEU A 138 -15.14 -7.15 18.04
N SER A 139 -16.18 -7.35 18.86
CA SER A 139 -17.57 -7.39 18.46
C SER A 139 -18.08 -6.05 17.90
N GLU A 140 -17.62 -4.92 18.47
CA GLU A 140 -17.98 -3.58 17.99
C GLU A 140 -17.27 -3.26 16.67
N LEU A 141 -15.97 -3.52 16.59
CA LEU A 141 -15.20 -3.35 15.37
C LEU A 141 -15.77 -4.22 14.22
N THR A 142 -16.10 -5.48 14.50
CA THR A 142 -16.72 -6.38 13.52
C THR A 142 -18.03 -5.82 12.98
N LYS A 143 -18.89 -5.26 13.83
CA LYS A 143 -20.16 -4.64 13.38
C LYS A 143 -19.95 -3.45 12.46
N LYS A 144 -18.94 -2.60 12.73
CA LYS A 144 -18.60 -1.47 11.86
C LYS A 144 -18.14 -1.95 10.49
N ILE A 145 -17.24 -2.93 10.46
CA ILE A 145 -16.74 -3.55 9.22
C ILE A 145 -17.86 -4.26 8.45
N GLU A 146 -18.78 -4.98 9.15
CA GLU A 146 -19.96 -5.61 8.54
C GLU A 146 -20.87 -4.60 7.85
N ALA A 147 -21.09 -3.44 8.49
CA ALA A 147 -21.94 -2.39 7.94
C ALA A 147 -21.33 -1.84 6.63
N GLU A 148 -20.02 -1.58 6.62
CA GLU A 148 -19.30 -1.11 5.45
C GLU A 148 -19.32 -2.15 4.31
N ALA A 149 -19.00 -3.40 4.62
CA ALA A 149 -19.04 -4.51 3.67
C ALA A 149 -20.45 -4.71 3.07
N ALA A 150 -21.52 -4.54 3.87
CA ALA A 150 -22.89 -4.63 3.40
C ALA A 150 -23.26 -3.48 2.47
N MET A 151 -22.77 -2.26 2.74
CA MET A 151 -23.01 -1.09 1.90
C MET A 151 -22.33 -1.25 0.53
N LEU A 152 -21.04 -1.61 0.51
CA LEU A 152 -20.26 -1.80 -0.71
C LEU A 152 -20.79 -2.94 -1.57
N SER A 153 -21.06 -4.10 -0.97
CA SER A 153 -21.56 -5.27 -1.70
C SER A 153 -22.96 -5.07 -2.27
N LYS A 154 -23.82 -4.33 -1.58
CA LYS A 154 -25.17 -3.99 -2.09
C LYS A 154 -25.11 -3.09 -3.31
N LYS A 155 -24.18 -2.13 -3.35
CA LYS A 155 -23.98 -1.21 -4.48
C LYS A 155 -23.63 -1.98 -5.76
N GLU A 156 -22.82 -3.03 -5.64
CA GLU A 156 -22.33 -3.82 -6.78
C GLU A 156 -23.06 -5.16 -6.94
N SER A 157 -24.18 -5.39 -6.20
CA SER A 157 -24.99 -6.60 -6.24
C SER A 157 -24.19 -7.89 -5.98
N LYS A 158 -23.21 -7.85 -5.07
CA LYS A 158 -22.40 -8.98 -4.65
C LYS A 158 -22.92 -9.56 -3.32
N LEU A 159 -22.64 -10.84 -3.09
CA LEU A 159 -22.95 -11.50 -1.82
C LEU A 159 -21.74 -11.40 -0.89
N CYS A 160 -21.89 -10.71 0.24
CA CYS A 160 -20.86 -10.68 1.27
C CYS A 160 -21.27 -11.56 2.45
N LYS A 161 -20.42 -12.53 2.82
CA LYS A 161 -20.56 -13.37 4.01
C LYS A 161 -19.52 -12.97 5.03
N VAL A 162 -19.97 -12.62 6.22
CA VAL A 162 -19.06 -12.29 7.33
C VAL A 162 -19.06 -13.46 8.32
N GLU A 163 -17.89 -14.04 8.53
CA GLU A 163 -17.68 -15.05 9.57
C GLU A 163 -17.45 -14.36 10.90
N ARG A 164 -18.44 -14.49 11.80
CA ARG A 164 -18.37 -13.90 13.15
C ARG A 164 -17.56 -14.79 14.07
N VAL A 165 -16.53 -14.23 14.66
CA VAL A 165 -15.87 -14.86 15.80
C VAL A 165 -16.63 -14.50 17.07
N GLN A 166 -17.12 -15.52 17.79
CA GLN A 166 -17.95 -15.34 19.02
C GLN A 166 -17.12 -15.04 20.28
N GLU A 167 -15.95 -14.48 20.18
CA GLU A 167 -15.12 -14.21 21.34
C GLU A 167 -15.24 -12.74 21.76
N GLN A 168 -15.56 -12.52 23.05
CA GLN A 168 -15.47 -11.22 23.72
C GLN A 168 -13.98 -10.88 23.93
N ASN A 169 -13.30 -10.47 22.87
CA ASN A 169 -11.91 -10.09 22.93
C ASN A 169 -11.76 -8.58 22.75
N ILE A 170 -10.99 -7.97 23.65
CA ILE A 170 -10.54 -6.60 23.48
C ILE A 170 -9.28 -6.61 22.62
N VAL A 171 -9.24 -5.72 21.63
CA VAL A 171 -8.07 -5.46 20.79
C VAL A 171 -7.60 -4.03 21.01
N LYS A 172 -6.30 -3.81 20.99
CA LYS A 172 -5.71 -2.46 21.08
C LYS A 172 -5.20 -2.10 19.70
N VAL A 173 -5.95 -1.27 19.00
CA VAL A 173 -5.69 -0.91 17.60
C VAL A 173 -6.03 0.56 17.34
N ASP A 174 -5.51 1.10 16.27
CA ASP A 174 -5.98 2.36 15.71
C ASP A 174 -7.18 2.06 14.79
N GLU A 175 -8.38 2.38 15.27
CA GLU A 175 -9.63 2.06 14.58
C GLU A 175 -9.70 2.66 13.17
N GLU A 176 -9.27 3.90 13.01
CA GLU A 176 -9.31 4.60 11.72
C GLU A 176 -8.42 3.91 10.68
N LEU A 177 -7.21 3.49 11.09
CA LEU A 177 -6.31 2.72 10.22
C LEU A 177 -6.89 1.35 9.86
N VAL A 178 -7.48 0.65 10.84
CA VAL A 178 -8.10 -0.66 10.60
C VAL A 178 -9.26 -0.53 9.60
N MET A 179 -10.09 0.49 9.74
CA MET A 179 -11.20 0.74 8.80
C MET A 179 -10.66 1.07 7.40
N GLU A 180 -9.69 1.96 7.26
CA GLU A 180 -9.11 2.33 5.95
C GLU A 180 -8.48 1.12 5.23
N VAL A 181 -7.73 0.27 5.96
CA VAL A 181 -7.19 -0.98 5.39
C VAL A 181 -8.31 -1.92 4.96
N THR A 182 -9.35 -2.06 5.78
CA THR A 182 -10.47 -2.94 5.49
C THR A 182 -11.26 -2.45 4.27
N ASP A 183 -11.48 -1.16 4.14
CA ASP A 183 -12.17 -0.55 3.01
C ASP A 183 -11.39 -0.78 1.71
N ASN A 184 -10.08 -0.60 1.72
CA ASN A 184 -9.22 -0.90 0.57
C ASN A 184 -9.31 -2.38 0.14
N LEU A 185 -9.34 -3.31 1.10
CA LEU A 185 -9.46 -4.75 0.82
C LEU A 185 -10.86 -5.08 0.28
N LEU A 186 -11.90 -4.51 0.88
CA LEU A 186 -13.30 -4.73 0.45
C LEU A 186 -13.57 -4.15 -0.93
N GLU A 187 -13.13 -2.93 -1.22
CA GLU A 187 -13.24 -2.33 -2.56
C GLU A 187 -12.57 -3.19 -3.62
N ASN A 188 -11.40 -3.74 -3.30
CA ASN A 188 -10.68 -4.65 -4.17
C ASN A 188 -11.48 -5.94 -4.39
N ALA A 189 -11.95 -6.58 -3.32
CA ALA A 189 -12.75 -7.79 -3.39
C ALA A 189 -14.07 -7.58 -4.15
N VAL A 190 -14.79 -6.50 -3.89
CA VAL A 190 -16.03 -6.15 -4.60
C VAL A 190 -15.80 -5.99 -6.10
N ARG A 191 -14.66 -5.43 -6.50
CA ARG A 191 -14.30 -5.24 -7.90
C ARG A 191 -14.02 -6.55 -8.63
N TYR A 192 -13.21 -7.41 -8.03
CA TYR A 192 -12.72 -8.62 -8.70
C TYR A 192 -13.61 -9.83 -8.46
N ALA A 193 -14.46 -9.84 -7.43
CA ALA A 193 -15.42 -10.92 -7.20
C ALA A 193 -16.35 -11.14 -8.39
N GLN A 194 -16.63 -12.40 -8.70
CA GLN A 194 -17.70 -12.72 -9.64
C GLN A 194 -19.08 -12.61 -8.96
N LYS A 195 -19.24 -13.19 -7.78
CA LYS A 195 -20.53 -13.27 -7.07
C LYS A 195 -20.41 -13.07 -5.57
N SER A 196 -19.35 -13.56 -4.94
CA SER A 196 -19.27 -13.70 -3.49
C SER A 196 -17.95 -13.23 -2.90
N ILE A 197 -18.07 -12.68 -1.70
CA ILE A 197 -16.95 -12.22 -0.87
C ILE A 197 -17.12 -12.86 0.50
N ALA A 198 -16.04 -13.38 1.07
CA ALA A 198 -15.98 -13.86 2.44
C ALA A 198 -15.06 -12.96 3.26
N LEU A 199 -15.57 -12.46 4.39
CA LEU A 199 -14.84 -11.64 5.34
C LEU A 199 -14.71 -12.40 6.66
N GLN A 200 -13.49 -12.55 7.15
CA GLN A 200 -13.20 -13.15 8.44
C GLN A 200 -12.38 -12.20 9.30
N ILE A 201 -12.79 -12.00 10.55
CA ILE A 201 -12.11 -11.14 11.51
C ILE A 201 -11.82 -11.97 12.75
N LYS A 202 -10.56 -12.06 13.16
CA LYS A 202 -10.15 -12.85 14.34
C LYS A 202 -8.95 -12.25 15.05
N LYS A 203 -8.83 -12.54 16.34
CA LYS A 203 -7.62 -12.27 17.11
C LYS A 203 -6.83 -13.57 17.25
N LYS A 204 -5.56 -13.55 16.89
CA LYS A 204 -4.66 -14.71 17.05
C LYS A 204 -3.27 -14.22 17.42
N ASP A 205 -2.66 -14.83 18.42
CA ASP A 205 -1.28 -14.57 18.88
C ASP A 205 -0.98 -13.08 19.14
N GLY A 206 -1.99 -12.32 19.62
CA GLY A 206 -1.86 -10.89 19.90
C GLY A 206 -2.15 -9.98 18.70
N PHE A 207 -2.31 -10.53 17.50
CA PHE A 207 -2.62 -9.79 16.27
C PHE A 207 -4.11 -9.79 15.95
N LEU A 208 -4.61 -8.67 15.41
CA LEU A 208 -5.88 -8.61 14.72
C LEU A 208 -5.66 -9.08 13.28
N ILE A 209 -6.36 -10.12 12.87
CA ILE A 209 -6.29 -10.66 11.51
C ILE A 209 -7.62 -10.40 10.83
N ILE A 210 -7.58 -9.70 9.71
CA ILE A 210 -8.70 -9.45 8.82
C ILE A 210 -8.40 -10.13 7.48
N SER A 211 -9.24 -11.08 7.08
CA SER A 211 -9.11 -11.80 5.82
C SER A 211 -10.31 -11.50 4.94
N VAL A 212 -10.05 -11.07 3.72
CA VAL A 212 -11.06 -10.83 2.69
C VAL A 212 -10.75 -11.75 1.51
N GLU A 213 -11.69 -12.62 1.18
CA GLU A 213 -11.57 -13.57 0.08
C GLU A 213 -12.68 -13.31 -0.93
N ASP A 214 -12.35 -13.31 -2.21
CA ASP A 214 -13.29 -13.17 -3.31
C ASP A 214 -13.23 -14.38 -4.25
N ASP A 215 -14.31 -14.63 -4.99
CA ASP A 215 -14.41 -15.70 -5.99
C ASP A 215 -13.96 -15.24 -7.39
N GLY A 216 -13.11 -14.25 -7.47
CA GLY A 216 -12.56 -13.69 -8.70
C GLY A 216 -11.42 -14.52 -9.28
N ILE A 217 -10.70 -13.90 -10.21
CA ILE A 217 -9.59 -14.53 -10.94
C ILE A 217 -8.30 -14.69 -10.12
N GLY A 218 -8.29 -14.19 -8.88
CA GLY A 218 -7.13 -14.21 -7.98
C GLY A 218 -5.94 -13.37 -8.46
N PHE A 219 -4.88 -13.38 -7.67
CA PHE A 219 -3.61 -12.74 -8.01
C PHE A 219 -2.76 -13.65 -8.91
N VAL A 220 -2.10 -13.07 -9.92
CA VAL A 220 -1.21 -13.79 -10.84
C VAL A 220 0.25 -13.62 -10.41
N ASP A 221 0.58 -12.47 -9.84
CA ASP A 221 1.91 -12.11 -9.40
C ASP A 221 2.15 -12.45 -7.91
N THR A 222 3.40 -12.33 -7.47
CA THR A 222 3.80 -12.56 -6.08
C THR A 222 3.22 -11.50 -5.16
N GLU A 223 3.07 -11.83 -3.87
CA GLU A 223 2.58 -10.94 -2.83
C GLU A 223 3.34 -9.60 -2.79
N GLU A 224 4.67 -9.66 -2.88
CA GLU A 224 5.52 -8.47 -2.92
C GLU A 224 5.14 -7.54 -4.07
N LYS A 225 4.92 -8.08 -5.26
CA LYS A 225 4.62 -7.29 -6.45
C LYS A 225 3.20 -6.71 -6.44
N VAL A 226 2.22 -7.46 -5.91
CA VAL A 226 0.82 -7.01 -5.79
C VAL A 226 0.69 -5.83 -4.83
N THR A 227 1.58 -5.74 -3.84
CA THR A 227 1.63 -4.66 -2.86
C THR A 227 2.58 -3.51 -3.25
N GLU A 228 3.17 -3.54 -4.45
CA GLU A 228 3.89 -2.38 -4.99
C GLU A 228 2.93 -1.24 -5.34
N PRO A 229 3.39 0.03 -5.24
CA PRO A 229 2.55 1.15 -5.62
C PRO A 229 2.23 1.09 -7.13
N PHE A 230 0.97 1.40 -7.49
CA PHE A 230 0.49 1.42 -8.88
C PHE A 230 0.49 0.06 -9.60
N TYR A 231 0.43 -1.03 -8.83
CA TYR A 231 0.27 -2.34 -9.42
C TYR A 231 -1.10 -2.47 -10.10
N HIS A 232 -1.09 -2.76 -11.40
CA HIS A 232 -2.26 -3.08 -12.20
C HIS A 232 -2.03 -4.39 -12.96
N LYS A 233 -3.01 -5.28 -12.94
CA LYS A 233 -2.96 -6.53 -13.71
C LYS A 233 -3.03 -6.27 -15.21
N ASN A 234 -3.86 -5.32 -15.63
CA ASN A 234 -4.00 -4.85 -17.00
C ASN A 234 -4.07 -3.32 -17.04
N PRO A 235 -3.18 -2.65 -17.76
CA PRO A 235 -3.19 -1.19 -17.87
C PRO A 235 -4.47 -0.61 -18.49
N GLN A 236 -5.30 -1.44 -19.14
CA GLN A 236 -6.52 -1.02 -19.83
C GLN A 236 -7.79 -1.21 -18.99
N ASP A 237 -7.75 -1.99 -17.92
CA ASP A 237 -8.96 -2.41 -17.22
C ASP A 237 -9.45 -1.42 -16.15
N ASP A 238 -8.67 -0.42 -15.76
CA ASP A 238 -9.07 0.38 -14.60
C ASP A 238 -8.74 1.88 -14.69
N LEU A 239 -9.57 2.58 -15.44
CA LEU A 239 -9.51 4.04 -15.52
C LEU A 239 -9.87 4.74 -14.18
N LYS A 240 -10.44 4.04 -13.20
CA LYS A 240 -10.91 4.62 -11.93
C LYS A 240 -9.98 4.39 -10.74
N HIS A 241 -9.09 3.41 -10.79
CA HIS A 241 -8.29 3.01 -9.63
C HIS A 241 -6.81 3.02 -9.96
N PHE A 242 -6.04 3.60 -9.06
CA PHE A 242 -4.61 3.88 -9.28
C PHE A 242 -3.67 2.78 -8.75
N GLY A 243 -4.19 1.60 -8.33
CA GLY A 243 -3.37 0.53 -7.79
C GLY A 243 -2.64 0.88 -6.48
N LEU A 244 -3.18 1.83 -5.72
CA LEU A 244 -2.57 2.31 -4.46
C LEU A 244 -3.15 1.63 -3.23
N GLY A 245 -4.36 1.06 -3.29
CA GLY A 245 -5.04 0.52 -2.13
C GLY A 245 -4.25 -0.57 -1.41
N MET A 246 -3.70 -1.55 -2.14
CA MET A 246 -2.89 -2.63 -1.56
C MET A 246 -1.55 -2.13 -1.01
N TYR A 247 -0.93 -1.17 -1.67
CA TYR A 247 0.29 -0.50 -1.20
C TYR A 247 0.04 0.26 0.10
N ILE A 248 -1.03 1.04 0.18
CA ILE A 248 -1.48 1.76 1.38
C ILE A 248 -1.74 0.77 2.53
N SER A 249 -2.46 -0.32 2.24
CA SER A 249 -2.74 -1.37 3.23
C SER A 249 -1.46 -2.00 3.78
N ARG A 250 -0.46 -2.27 2.94
CA ARG A 250 0.85 -2.78 3.37
C ARG A 250 1.53 -1.80 4.33
N ILE A 251 1.68 -0.53 3.96
CA ILE A 251 2.34 0.49 4.80
C ILE A 251 1.66 0.60 6.16
N PHE A 252 0.34 0.51 6.21
CA PHE A 252 -0.41 0.64 7.46
C PHE A 252 -0.30 -0.61 8.34
N CYS A 253 -0.21 -1.79 7.76
CA CYS A 253 0.01 -3.02 8.52
C CYS A 253 1.45 -3.16 9.05
N GLU A 254 2.43 -2.48 8.43
CA GLU A 254 3.83 -2.46 8.87
C GLU A 254 4.08 -1.42 9.99
N LYS A 255 3.13 -0.51 10.27
CA LYS A 255 3.18 0.52 11.32
C LYS A 255 2.78 -0.02 12.69
#